data_d00f6ec765e27b0532c30090760789c9
#
_entry.id   d00f6ec765e27b0532c30090760789c9
#
_cell.length_a   1.000
_cell.length_b   1.000
_cell.length_c   1.000
_cell.angle_alpha   90.00
_cell.angle_beta   90.00
_cell.angle_gamma   90.00
#
_symmetry.space_group_name_H-M   'P 1'
#
loop_
_entity.id
_entity.type
_entity.pdbx_description
1 polymer ?
#
loop_
_entity_poly.entity_id
_entity_poly.type
_entity_poly.pdbx_seq_one_letter_code
_entity_poly.pdbx_strand_id
1 'polypeptide(L)'
;MSFRTSTATQLRQNLQDLQATQERMALNNARITSGSRIGSPGEDPNGTALILDFGNSIQANTQYLKQVTSASSFLTSTEDAVNGAVSSVMRLQELAVSGNSASVPEVNSILQNLLGLANTQSQGKYIFSGTQTGTAPFSATSAVPYSYGGNQDEINLGVATGTLVATNLTGDEVFLGGQSLKPGDSPSDLFSAVQNLATGLQSGNAATIQTATTGLDAALANLNQMLAKLGGRQAGLQSLQTTLSNFNASLQSLQSAQESTDYPTAITEYSNDQTIQSATLSVMAKANKVNLFDYLG
;
A
#
# COMPACT_ATOMS: atom_id res chain seq x y z
N MET A 1 12.44 -63.07 46.42
CA MET A 1 11.68 -62.62 45.20
C MET A 1 11.61 -61.09 45.03
N SER A 2 11.92 -60.29 46.03
CA SER A 2 11.88 -58.84 46.02
C SER A 2 12.90 -58.15 45.10
N PHE A 3 14.11 -58.71 44.95
CA PHE A 3 15.16 -58.12 44.11
C PHE A 3 14.87 -58.14 42.58
N ARG A 4 14.18 -59.16 42.10
CA ARG A 4 13.87 -59.31 40.65
C ARG A 4 12.81 -58.30 40.16
N THR A 5 11.84 -58.00 41.02
CA THR A 5 10.81 -56.96 40.71
C THR A 5 11.37 -55.56 40.73
N SER A 6 12.35 -55.27 41.59
CA SER A 6 13.08 -54.01 41.66
C SER A 6 13.90 -53.76 40.38
N THR A 7 14.65 -54.72 39.89
CA THR A 7 15.50 -54.60 38.69
C THR A 7 14.66 -54.44 37.40
N ALA A 8 13.58 -55.19 37.27
CA ALA A 8 12.63 -55.01 36.14
C ALA A 8 11.92 -53.67 36.13
N THR A 9 11.59 -53.17 37.32
CA THR A 9 10.97 -51.84 37.45
C THR A 9 12.01 -50.73 37.10
N GLN A 10 13.24 -50.86 37.53
CA GLN A 10 14.31 -49.95 37.26
C GLN A 10 14.69 -49.90 35.77
N LEU A 11 14.69 -51.08 35.10
CA LEU A 11 14.90 -51.18 33.68
C LEU A 11 13.79 -50.47 32.86
N ARG A 12 12.52 -50.66 33.25
CA ARG A 12 11.38 -49.95 32.64
C ARG A 12 11.50 -48.45 32.81
N GLN A 13 11.86 -48.01 34.00
CA GLN A 13 12.06 -46.59 34.29
C GLN A 13 13.18 -46.00 33.41
N ASN A 14 14.34 -46.68 33.32
CA ASN A 14 15.44 -46.25 32.48
C ASN A 14 15.05 -46.20 30.98
N LEU A 15 14.22 -47.15 30.51
CA LEU A 15 13.70 -47.10 29.12
C LEU A 15 12.75 -45.93 28.89
N GLN A 16 11.88 -45.60 29.83
CA GLN A 16 11.00 -44.44 29.76
C GLN A 16 11.83 -43.13 29.74
N ASP A 17 12.83 -43.03 30.63
CA ASP A 17 13.72 -41.87 30.72
C ASP A 17 14.52 -41.69 29.41
N LEU A 18 14.97 -42.80 28.81
CA LEU A 18 15.66 -42.80 27.52
C LEU A 18 14.74 -42.32 26.40
N GLN A 19 13.51 -42.80 26.33
CA GLN A 19 12.52 -42.37 25.35
C GLN A 19 12.23 -40.86 25.51
N ALA A 20 11.97 -40.38 26.72
CA ALA A 20 11.75 -38.97 27.00
C ALA A 20 12.96 -38.09 26.60
N THR A 21 14.19 -38.59 26.82
CA THR A 21 15.42 -37.89 26.40
C THR A 21 15.53 -37.83 24.88
N GLN A 22 15.20 -38.92 24.16
CA GLN A 22 15.20 -38.94 22.70
C GLN A 22 14.15 -37.98 22.11
N GLU A 23 12.97 -37.91 22.70
CA GLU A 23 11.92 -36.96 22.30
C GLU A 23 12.38 -35.51 22.48
N ARG A 24 13.00 -35.15 23.63
CA ARG A 24 13.55 -33.80 23.84
C ARG A 24 14.67 -33.47 22.85
N MET A 25 15.57 -34.44 22.59
CA MET A 25 16.63 -34.27 21.58
C MET A 25 16.04 -34.03 20.18
N ALA A 26 15.01 -34.76 19.80
CA ALA A 26 14.35 -34.59 18.52
C ALA A 26 13.68 -33.20 18.40
N LEU A 27 13.01 -32.74 19.47
CA LEU A 27 12.43 -31.40 19.54
C LEU A 27 13.49 -30.29 19.46
N ASN A 28 14.57 -30.38 20.25
CA ASN A 28 15.63 -29.40 20.23
C ASN A 28 16.37 -29.39 18.87
N ASN A 29 16.57 -30.55 18.25
CA ASN A 29 17.12 -30.63 16.91
C ASN A 29 16.18 -29.96 15.86
N ALA A 30 14.90 -30.19 15.93
CA ALA A 30 13.91 -29.54 15.07
C ALA A 30 13.92 -28.03 15.25
N ARG A 31 13.97 -27.51 16.49
CA ARG A 31 14.09 -26.08 16.81
C ARG A 31 15.38 -25.47 16.28
N ILE A 32 16.51 -26.15 16.44
CA ILE A 32 17.81 -25.71 15.91
C ILE A 32 17.80 -25.68 14.37
N THR A 33 17.18 -26.67 13.74
CA THR A 33 17.15 -26.79 12.27
C THR A 33 16.17 -25.80 11.64
N SER A 34 14.99 -25.59 12.22
CA SER A 34 13.97 -24.69 11.72
C SER A 34 14.20 -23.23 12.12
N GLY A 35 14.91 -22.99 13.22
CA GLY A 35 15.02 -21.67 13.85
C GLY A 35 13.75 -21.23 14.58
N SER A 36 12.72 -22.08 14.63
CA SER A 36 11.45 -21.81 15.28
C SER A 36 11.38 -22.46 16.66
N ARG A 37 10.95 -21.69 17.67
CA ARG A 37 10.71 -22.16 19.04
C ARG A 37 9.50 -23.09 19.11
N ILE A 38 8.50 -22.86 18.27
CA ILE A 38 7.23 -23.61 18.24
C ILE A 38 7.20 -24.46 16.97
N GLY A 39 7.35 -25.77 17.13
CA GLY A 39 7.34 -26.74 16.03
C GLY A 39 5.93 -27.16 15.64
N SER A 40 5.00 -27.14 16.58
CA SER A 40 3.59 -27.50 16.33
C SER A 40 2.64 -26.69 17.22
N PRO A 41 1.39 -26.44 16.78
CA PRO A 41 0.40 -25.70 17.57
C PRO A 41 0.09 -26.33 18.94
N GLY A 42 0.34 -27.62 19.08
CA GLY A 42 0.12 -28.36 20.35
C GLY A 42 1.16 -28.04 21.42
N GLU A 43 2.37 -27.57 21.07
CA GLU A 43 3.43 -27.25 22.01
C GLU A 43 3.15 -25.95 22.78
N ASP A 44 2.69 -24.92 22.08
CA ASP A 44 2.32 -23.62 22.64
C ASP A 44 1.13 -23.03 21.87
N PRO A 45 -0.11 -23.39 22.23
CA PRO A 45 -1.31 -22.91 21.55
C PRO A 45 -1.45 -21.38 21.63
N ASN A 46 -1.05 -20.76 22.74
CA ASN A 46 -1.14 -19.31 22.92
C ASN A 46 -0.10 -18.59 22.08
N GLY A 47 1.14 -19.07 22.07
CA GLY A 47 2.20 -18.54 21.21
C GLY A 47 1.86 -18.68 19.72
N THR A 48 1.30 -19.82 19.32
CA THR A 48 0.84 -20.04 17.94
C THR A 48 -0.30 -19.07 17.55
N ALA A 49 -1.27 -18.85 18.42
CA ALA A 49 -2.34 -17.89 18.19
C ALA A 49 -1.80 -16.46 17.99
N LEU A 50 -0.86 -16.02 18.84
CA LEU A 50 -0.22 -14.71 18.69
C LEU A 50 0.57 -14.57 17.39
N ILE A 51 1.32 -15.59 16.98
CA ILE A 51 2.07 -15.59 15.71
C ILE A 51 1.10 -15.46 14.53
N LEU A 52 -0.02 -16.17 14.55
CA LEU A 52 -1.06 -16.09 13.51
C LEU A 52 -1.72 -14.70 13.50
N ASP A 53 -2.01 -14.13 14.65
CA ASP A 53 -2.60 -12.78 14.76
C ASP A 53 -1.64 -11.71 14.23
N PHE A 54 -0.34 -11.79 14.56
CA PHE A 54 0.67 -10.91 13.98
C PHE A 54 0.77 -11.10 12.48
N GLY A 55 0.80 -12.34 11.99
CA GLY A 55 0.83 -12.66 10.57
C GLY A 55 -0.37 -12.08 9.80
N ASN A 56 -1.57 -12.24 10.33
CA ASN A 56 -2.79 -11.66 9.75
C ASN A 56 -2.73 -10.12 9.73
N SER A 57 -2.24 -9.51 10.80
CA SER A 57 -2.09 -8.05 10.91
C SER A 57 -1.04 -7.52 9.92
N ILE A 58 0.10 -8.20 9.76
CA ILE A 58 1.13 -7.89 8.78
C ILE A 58 0.57 -7.99 7.35
N GLN A 59 -0.21 -9.03 7.07
CA GLN A 59 -0.83 -9.20 5.75
C GLN A 59 -1.83 -8.10 5.44
N ALA A 60 -2.72 -7.76 6.37
CA ALA A 60 -3.68 -6.66 6.23
C ALA A 60 -2.96 -5.32 6.01
N ASN A 61 -1.94 -5.05 6.80
CA ASN A 61 -1.14 -3.83 6.72
C ASN A 61 -0.38 -3.72 5.38
N THR A 62 0.12 -4.85 4.86
CA THR A 62 0.76 -4.93 3.55
C THR A 62 -0.23 -4.61 2.42
N GLN A 63 -1.49 -5.00 2.55
CA GLN A 63 -2.54 -4.62 1.59
C GLN A 63 -2.82 -3.11 1.63
N TYR A 64 -2.90 -2.51 2.83
CA TYR A 64 -3.04 -1.06 2.96
C TYR A 64 -1.86 -0.31 2.34
N LEU A 65 -0.62 -0.77 2.56
CA LEU A 65 0.57 -0.18 1.91
C LEU A 65 0.50 -0.21 0.38
N LYS A 66 0.05 -1.31 -0.20
CA LYS A 66 -0.16 -1.42 -1.66
C LYS A 66 -1.22 -0.43 -2.14
N GLN A 67 -2.31 -0.28 -1.40
CA GLN A 67 -3.38 0.66 -1.72
C GLN A 67 -2.87 2.12 -1.64
N VAL A 68 -2.14 2.47 -0.58
CA VAL A 68 -1.51 3.80 -0.43
C VAL A 68 -0.56 4.09 -1.59
N THR A 69 0.26 3.13 -2.00
CA THR A 69 1.17 3.28 -3.14
C THR A 69 0.41 3.51 -4.45
N SER A 70 -0.67 2.76 -4.68
CA SER A 70 -1.52 2.94 -5.88
C SER A 70 -2.20 4.31 -5.89
N ALA A 71 -2.72 4.75 -4.73
CA ALA A 71 -3.31 6.07 -4.57
C ALA A 71 -2.30 7.19 -4.82
N SER A 72 -1.08 7.05 -4.29
CA SER A 72 0.01 8.02 -4.51
C SER A 72 0.34 8.15 -6.00
N SER A 73 0.47 7.02 -6.71
CA SER A 73 0.73 7.04 -8.16
C SER A 73 -0.39 7.70 -8.96
N PHE A 74 -1.64 7.49 -8.55
CA PHE A 74 -2.80 8.12 -9.17
C PHE A 74 -2.80 9.64 -8.95
N LEU A 75 -2.52 10.09 -7.73
CA LEU A 75 -2.40 11.52 -7.42
C LEU A 75 -1.22 12.19 -8.16
N THR A 76 -0.08 11.50 -8.31
CA THR A 76 1.04 12.00 -9.09
C THR A 76 0.66 12.21 -10.57
N SER A 77 -0.03 11.24 -11.18
CA SER A 77 -0.53 11.40 -12.56
C SER A 77 -1.52 12.57 -12.69
N THR A 78 -2.32 12.80 -11.64
CA THR A 78 -3.25 13.93 -11.59
C THR A 78 -2.50 15.25 -11.46
N GLU A 79 -1.48 15.32 -10.63
CA GLU A 79 -0.62 16.49 -10.45
C GLU A 79 0.10 16.85 -11.75
N ASP A 80 0.67 15.87 -12.46
CA ASP A 80 1.34 16.09 -13.75
C ASP A 80 0.38 16.68 -14.79
N ALA A 81 -0.84 16.17 -14.87
CA ALA A 81 -1.85 16.69 -15.78
C ALA A 81 -2.26 18.13 -15.43
N VAL A 82 -2.45 18.42 -14.14
CA VAL A 82 -2.81 19.79 -13.68
C VAL A 82 -1.65 20.76 -13.90
N ASN A 83 -0.40 20.37 -13.67
CA ASN A 83 0.79 21.18 -13.96
C ASN A 83 0.92 21.46 -15.47
N GLY A 84 0.61 20.50 -16.32
CA GLY A 84 0.52 20.68 -17.75
C GLY A 84 -0.55 21.71 -18.15
N ALA A 85 -1.71 21.67 -17.48
CA ALA A 85 -2.77 22.64 -17.67
C ALA A 85 -2.34 24.06 -17.20
N VAL A 86 -1.68 24.19 -16.06
CA VAL A 86 -1.11 25.46 -15.57
C VAL A 86 -0.16 26.05 -16.62
N SER A 87 0.78 25.27 -17.14
CA SER A 87 1.72 25.70 -18.16
C SER A 87 1.01 26.17 -19.45
N SER A 88 -0.03 25.47 -19.83
CA SER A 88 -0.87 25.82 -20.98
C SER A 88 -1.61 27.14 -20.77
N VAL A 89 -2.17 27.37 -19.57
CA VAL A 89 -2.87 28.62 -19.23
C VAL A 89 -1.90 29.80 -19.23
N MET A 90 -0.71 29.65 -18.66
CA MET A 90 0.32 30.71 -18.68
C MET A 90 0.67 31.10 -20.13
N ARG A 91 0.81 30.13 -21.03
CA ARG A 91 1.07 30.40 -22.44
C ARG A 91 -0.12 31.11 -23.11
N LEU A 92 -1.35 30.77 -22.79
CA LEU A 92 -2.57 31.45 -23.28
C LEU A 92 -2.61 32.92 -22.80
N GLN A 93 -2.21 33.21 -21.57
CA GLN A 93 -2.12 34.58 -21.06
C GLN A 93 -1.09 35.42 -21.84
N GLU A 94 0.06 34.85 -22.19
CA GLU A 94 1.05 35.53 -23.05
C GLU A 94 0.46 35.84 -24.44
N LEU A 95 -0.27 34.88 -25.05
CA LEU A 95 -0.92 35.07 -26.33
C LEU A 95 -2.05 36.13 -26.27
N ALA A 96 -2.80 36.17 -25.15
CA ALA A 96 -3.83 37.17 -24.92
C ALA A 96 -3.24 38.60 -24.87
N VAL A 97 -2.09 38.78 -24.19
CA VAL A 97 -1.40 40.06 -24.13
C VAL A 97 -0.90 40.49 -25.49
N SER A 98 -0.46 39.57 -26.35
CA SER A 98 0.01 39.90 -27.72
C SER A 98 -1.11 40.45 -28.60
N GLY A 99 -2.34 40.12 -28.36
CA GLY A 99 -3.54 40.59 -29.07
C GLY A 99 -3.58 40.27 -30.55
N ASN A 100 -2.72 39.35 -31.04
CA ASN A 100 -2.49 39.09 -32.44
C ASN A 100 -3.39 37.95 -32.94
N SER A 101 -4.18 38.21 -33.98
CA SER A 101 -5.03 37.20 -34.62
C SER A 101 -4.25 36.02 -35.26
N ALA A 102 -2.97 36.22 -35.62
CA ALA A 102 -2.08 35.15 -36.05
C ALA A 102 -1.83 34.07 -34.97
N SER A 103 -2.10 34.38 -33.69
CA SER A 103 -1.95 33.43 -32.58
C SER A 103 -3.15 32.46 -32.44
N VAL A 104 -4.26 32.65 -33.16
CA VAL A 104 -5.46 31.80 -33.04
C VAL A 104 -5.17 30.31 -33.31
N PRO A 105 -4.36 29.91 -34.30
CA PRO A 105 -4.01 28.50 -34.48
C PRO A 105 -3.28 27.89 -33.29
N GLU A 106 -2.37 28.68 -32.60
CA GLU A 106 -1.68 28.24 -31.40
C GLU A 106 -2.66 28.07 -30.24
N VAL A 107 -3.57 29.03 -30.03
CA VAL A 107 -4.63 28.93 -29.01
C VAL A 107 -5.46 27.68 -29.19
N ASN A 108 -5.86 27.36 -30.43
CA ASN A 108 -6.61 26.16 -30.75
C ASN A 108 -5.78 24.86 -30.48
N SER A 109 -4.49 24.88 -30.78
CA SER A 109 -3.59 23.76 -30.45
C SER A 109 -3.48 23.53 -28.93
N ILE A 110 -3.36 24.61 -28.16
CA ILE A 110 -3.34 24.54 -26.69
C ILE A 110 -4.68 24.02 -26.17
N LEU A 111 -5.80 24.42 -26.76
CA LEU A 111 -7.12 23.91 -26.39
C LEU A 111 -7.22 22.40 -26.57
N GLN A 112 -6.72 21.85 -27.68
CA GLN A 112 -6.68 20.40 -27.90
C GLN A 112 -5.72 19.69 -26.91
N ASN A 113 -4.61 20.30 -26.57
CA ASN A 113 -3.69 19.81 -25.55
C ASN A 113 -4.41 19.75 -24.17
N LEU A 114 -5.07 20.83 -23.76
CA LEU A 114 -5.86 20.88 -22.53
C LEU A 114 -6.93 19.79 -22.48
N LEU A 115 -7.62 19.55 -23.61
CA LEU A 115 -8.59 18.44 -23.72
C LEU A 115 -7.90 17.08 -23.53
N GLY A 116 -6.70 16.90 -24.09
CA GLY A 116 -5.88 15.71 -23.89
C GLY A 116 -5.50 15.51 -22.42
N LEU A 117 -5.05 16.59 -21.75
CA LEU A 117 -4.73 16.58 -20.31
C LEU A 117 -5.96 16.26 -19.47
N ALA A 118 -7.12 16.85 -19.79
CA ALA A 118 -8.38 16.59 -19.11
C ALA A 118 -8.89 15.14 -19.30
N ASN A 119 -8.45 14.47 -20.37
CA ASN A 119 -8.75 13.06 -20.66
C ASN A 119 -7.55 12.13 -20.36
N THR A 120 -6.64 12.55 -19.49
CA THR A 120 -5.50 11.72 -19.06
C THR A 120 -5.97 10.44 -18.39
N GLN A 121 -5.27 9.34 -18.69
CA GLN A 121 -5.51 8.04 -18.08
C GLN A 121 -4.32 7.63 -17.21
N SER A 122 -4.62 7.00 -16.08
CA SER A 122 -3.65 6.29 -15.23
C SER A 122 -4.11 4.83 -15.10
N GLN A 123 -3.24 3.89 -15.44
CA GLN A 123 -3.55 2.45 -15.42
C GLN A 123 -4.82 2.07 -16.22
N GLY A 124 -5.06 2.74 -17.36
CA GLY A 124 -6.23 2.50 -18.23
C GLY A 124 -7.54 3.10 -17.70
N LYS A 125 -7.50 3.94 -16.69
CA LYS A 125 -8.66 4.63 -16.10
C LYS A 125 -8.52 6.14 -16.26
N TYR A 126 -9.60 6.82 -16.65
CA TYR A 126 -9.64 8.28 -16.71
C TYR A 126 -9.59 8.86 -15.30
N ILE A 127 -8.65 9.79 -15.08
CA ILE A 127 -8.36 10.31 -13.73
C ILE A 127 -9.32 11.41 -13.29
N PHE A 128 -10.01 12.07 -14.22
CA PHE A 128 -10.88 13.20 -13.95
C PHE A 128 -12.39 12.89 -14.10
N SER A 129 -12.75 11.62 -14.32
CA SER A 129 -14.17 11.23 -14.55
C SER A 129 -14.97 10.91 -13.28
N GLY A 130 -14.43 11.24 -12.10
CA GLY A 130 -15.02 10.81 -10.83
C GLY A 130 -14.95 9.29 -10.67
N THR A 131 -16.08 8.66 -10.35
CA THR A 131 -16.15 7.17 -10.26
C THR A 131 -16.42 6.50 -11.61
N GLN A 132 -16.72 7.26 -12.68
CA GLN A 132 -16.98 6.74 -14.04
C GLN A 132 -15.69 6.58 -14.86
N THR A 133 -14.69 5.93 -14.29
CA THR A 133 -13.32 5.86 -14.83
C THR A 133 -13.17 5.16 -16.18
N GLY A 134 -14.22 4.52 -16.70
CA GLY A 134 -14.21 3.81 -17.99
C GLY A 134 -14.55 4.68 -19.21
N THR A 135 -15.03 5.92 -19.01
CA THR A 135 -15.45 6.83 -20.07
C THR A 135 -14.68 8.13 -20.02
N ALA A 136 -14.37 8.70 -21.20
CA ALA A 136 -13.68 9.98 -21.28
C ALA A 136 -14.51 11.08 -20.62
N PRO A 137 -13.93 11.82 -19.64
CA PRO A 137 -14.66 12.84 -18.91
C PRO A 137 -15.03 14.06 -19.74
N PHE A 138 -14.25 14.38 -20.79
CA PHE A 138 -14.52 15.52 -21.65
C PHE A 138 -14.61 15.10 -23.12
N SER A 139 -15.65 15.59 -23.79
CA SER A 139 -15.85 15.37 -25.23
C SER A 139 -16.01 16.69 -25.94
N ALA A 140 -15.32 16.83 -27.09
CA ALA A 140 -15.53 17.95 -27.99
C ALA A 140 -16.71 17.62 -28.92
N THR A 141 -17.95 17.95 -28.54
CA THR A 141 -19.13 17.81 -29.39
C THR A 141 -19.55 19.16 -29.93
N SER A 142 -20.12 19.17 -31.16
CA SER A 142 -20.53 20.40 -31.84
C SER A 142 -21.68 21.12 -31.11
N ALA A 143 -22.48 20.41 -30.30
CA ALA A 143 -23.67 20.95 -29.64
C ALA A 143 -23.35 21.62 -28.30
N VAL A 144 -22.42 21.05 -27.54
CA VAL A 144 -21.94 21.59 -26.23
C VAL A 144 -20.45 21.36 -26.18
N PRO A 145 -19.62 22.36 -26.53
CA PRO A 145 -18.16 22.21 -26.49
C PRO A 145 -17.70 21.84 -25.10
N TYR A 146 -16.88 20.77 -25.03
CA TYR A 146 -16.19 20.33 -23.78
C TYR A 146 -17.14 19.98 -22.63
N SER A 147 -18.28 19.33 -22.93
CA SER A 147 -19.21 18.86 -21.89
C SER A 147 -18.51 17.83 -20.99
N TYR A 148 -18.68 17.97 -19.68
CA TYR A 148 -18.22 17.00 -18.69
C TYR A 148 -19.21 15.82 -18.62
N GLY A 149 -18.72 14.64 -18.92
CA GLY A 149 -19.46 13.36 -18.89
C GLY A 149 -19.14 12.48 -17.69
N GLY A 150 -18.31 12.95 -16.75
CA GLY A 150 -18.03 12.27 -15.50
C GLY A 150 -19.07 12.56 -14.42
N ASN A 151 -18.79 12.14 -13.19
CA ASN A 151 -19.57 12.52 -12.01
C ASN A 151 -18.69 13.25 -10.96
N GLN A 152 -19.34 13.78 -9.92
CA GLN A 152 -18.68 14.54 -8.84
C GLN A 152 -18.29 13.67 -7.65
N ASP A 153 -18.37 12.34 -7.78
CA ASP A 153 -18.10 11.42 -6.69
C ASP A 153 -16.61 11.23 -6.48
N GLU A 154 -16.20 11.19 -5.22
CA GLU A 154 -14.84 10.88 -4.83
C GLU A 154 -14.61 9.36 -4.78
N ILE A 155 -13.45 8.92 -5.27
CA ILE A 155 -12.97 7.55 -5.09
C ILE A 155 -12.28 7.47 -3.74
N ASN A 156 -12.98 6.87 -2.78
CA ASN A 156 -12.48 6.70 -1.43
C ASN A 156 -11.77 5.37 -1.27
N LEU A 157 -10.49 5.41 -0.90
CA LEU A 157 -9.67 4.24 -0.66
C LEU A 157 -9.56 3.95 0.83
N GLY A 158 -9.85 2.71 1.23
CA GLY A 158 -9.63 2.25 2.60
C GLY A 158 -8.14 2.02 2.85
N VAL A 159 -7.54 2.84 3.70
CA VAL A 159 -6.10 2.84 3.97
C VAL A 159 -5.74 2.36 5.37
N ALA A 160 -6.75 2.21 6.23
CA ALA A 160 -6.71 1.55 7.54
C ALA A 160 -8.13 1.19 7.94
N THR A 161 -8.31 0.43 9.02
CA THR A 161 -9.64 0.10 9.55
C THR A 161 -10.40 1.39 9.87
N GLY A 162 -11.50 1.63 9.15
CA GLY A 162 -12.35 2.82 9.32
C GLY A 162 -11.78 4.13 8.76
N THR A 163 -10.64 4.12 8.08
CA THR A 163 -10.04 5.32 7.48
C THR A 163 -10.14 5.27 5.96
N LEU A 164 -10.88 6.22 5.40
CA LEU A 164 -11.01 6.41 3.95
C LEU A 164 -10.26 7.69 3.54
N VAL A 165 -9.55 7.63 2.42
CA VAL A 165 -8.87 8.78 1.81
C VAL A 165 -9.37 8.95 0.38
N ALA A 166 -9.84 10.14 0.05
CA ALA A 166 -10.21 10.50 -1.32
C ALA A 166 -8.95 10.61 -2.20
N THR A 167 -8.94 9.87 -3.30
CA THR A 167 -7.76 9.70 -4.15
C THR A 167 -7.86 10.38 -5.50
N ASN A 168 -9.02 10.95 -5.86
CA ASN A 168 -9.23 11.64 -7.13
C ASN A 168 -9.62 13.10 -6.93
N LEU A 169 -9.45 13.89 -7.98
CA LEU A 169 -10.15 15.16 -8.24
C LEU A 169 -11.08 14.95 -9.44
N THR A 170 -12.22 15.62 -9.41
CA THR A 170 -13.16 15.54 -10.53
C THR A 170 -12.83 16.58 -11.59
N GLY A 171 -13.14 16.28 -12.86
CA GLY A 171 -12.82 17.18 -13.96
C GLY A 171 -13.59 18.49 -13.91
N ASP A 172 -14.78 18.50 -13.35
CA ASP A 172 -15.55 19.73 -13.11
C ASP A 172 -14.87 20.62 -12.08
N GLU A 173 -14.35 20.07 -10.96
CA GLU A 173 -13.58 20.85 -9.99
C GLU A 173 -12.32 21.47 -10.61
N VAL A 174 -11.58 20.70 -11.43
CA VAL A 174 -10.29 21.12 -11.98
C VAL A 174 -10.44 22.07 -13.15
N PHE A 175 -11.29 21.76 -14.14
CA PHE A 175 -11.34 22.45 -15.41
C PHE A 175 -12.56 23.37 -15.58
N LEU A 176 -13.66 23.12 -14.85
CA LEU A 176 -14.88 23.93 -14.91
C LEU A 176 -15.13 24.80 -13.68
N GLY A 177 -14.25 24.73 -12.67
CA GLY A 177 -14.33 25.55 -11.46
C GLY A 177 -15.34 25.06 -10.41
N GLY A 178 -15.81 23.79 -10.52
CA GLY A 178 -16.56 23.10 -9.46
C GLY A 178 -17.98 23.60 -9.15
N GLN A 179 -18.51 24.53 -9.92
CA GLN A 179 -19.81 25.13 -9.64
C GLN A 179 -20.94 24.64 -10.54
N SER A 180 -20.63 24.01 -11.68
CA SER A 180 -21.63 23.55 -12.63
C SER A 180 -21.05 22.50 -13.55
N LEU A 181 -21.88 21.51 -13.92
CA LEU A 181 -21.53 20.53 -14.96
C LEU A 181 -21.70 21.11 -16.38
N LYS A 182 -22.13 22.38 -16.49
CA LYS A 182 -22.33 23.04 -17.77
C LYS A 182 -21.18 23.98 -18.08
N PRO A 183 -20.53 23.85 -19.27
CA PRO A 183 -19.54 24.80 -19.74
C PRO A 183 -20.09 26.22 -19.79
N GLY A 184 -19.31 27.19 -19.33
CA GLY A 184 -19.65 28.61 -19.34
C GLY A 184 -20.46 29.14 -18.15
N ASP A 185 -20.90 28.27 -17.24
CA ASP A 185 -21.65 28.71 -16.03
C ASP A 185 -20.72 29.22 -14.91
N SER A 186 -19.43 28.89 -14.96
CA SER A 186 -18.43 29.30 -13.96
C SER A 186 -17.44 30.30 -14.56
N PRO A 187 -17.05 31.35 -13.80
CA PRO A 187 -15.98 32.26 -14.21
C PRO A 187 -14.60 31.56 -14.31
N SER A 188 -14.46 30.39 -13.70
CA SER A 188 -13.23 29.59 -13.74
C SER A 188 -13.30 28.45 -14.78
N ASP A 189 -14.29 28.45 -15.67
CA ASP A 189 -14.34 27.48 -16.78
C ASP A 189 -13.22 27.75 -17.78
N LEU A 190 -12.21 26.89 -17.70
CA LEU A 190 -11.01 26.99 -18.52
C LEU A 190 -11.30 26.88 -20.02
N PHE A 191 -12.15 25.93 -20.43
CA PHE A 191 -12.43 25.70 -21.83
C PHE A 191 -13.17 26.86 -22.47
N SER A 192 -14.15 27.41 -21.77
CA SER A 192 -14.88 28.62 -22.21
C SER A 192 -13.97 29.84 -22.27
N ALA A 193 -13.07 30.03 -21.31
CA ALA A 193 -12.10 31.12 -21.32
C ALA A 193 -11.17 31.05 -22.57
N VAL A 194 -10.68 29.84 -22.91
CA VAL A 194 -9.82 29.64 -24.09
C VAL A 194 -10.58 29.89 -25.39
N GLN A 195 -11.84 29.44 -25.49
CA GLN A 195 -12.68 29.71 -26.66
C GLN A 195 -12.97 31.20 -26.84
N ASN A 196 -13.26 31.90 -25.75
CA ASN A 196 -13.47 33.35 -25.75
C ASN A 196 -12.19 34.07 -26.19
N LEU A 197 -11.01 33.59 -25.78
CA LEU A 197 -9.73 34.14 -26.23
C LEU A 197 -9.58 33.96 -27.74
N ALA A 198 -9.81 32.74 -28.26
CA ALA A 198 -9.70 32.49 -29.71
C ALA A 198 -10.65 33.41 -30.52
N THR A 199 -11.90 33.52 -30.05
CA THR A 199 -12.93 34.39 -30.69
C THR A 199 -12.54 35.87 -30.60
N GLY A 200 -12.06 36.34 -29.47
CA GLY A 200 -11.62 37.71 -29.24
C GLY A 200 -10.42 38.09 -30.14
N LEU A 201 -9.43 37.21 -30.24
CA LEU A 201 -8.25 37.39 -31.11
C LEU A 201 -8.66 37.40 -32.59
N GLN A 202 -9.55 36.49 -32.99
CA GLN A 202 -10.02 36.41 -34.40
C GLN A 202 -10.81 37.65 -34.81
N SER A 203 -11.64 38.19 -33.94
CA SER A 203 -12.46 39.37 -34.18
C SER A 203 -11.76 40.68 -33.92
N GLY A 204 -10.59 40.67 -33.27
CA GLY A 204 -9.90 41.87 -32.78
C GLY A 204 -10.66 42.62 -31.68
N ASN A 205 -11.58 41.94 -30.98
CA ASN A 205 -12.44 42.56 -29.96
C ASN A 205 -11.74 42.58 -28.61
N ALA A 206 -11.25 43.74 -28.21
CA ALA A 206 -10.50 43.96 -26.95
C ALA A 206 -11.34 43.60 -25.71
N ALA A 207 -12.67 43.84 -25.71
CA ALA A 207 -13.51 43.51 -24.59
C ALA A 207 -13.65 41.98 -24.40
N THR A 208 -13.76 41.22 -25.50
CA THR A 208 -13.82 39.76 -25.46
C THR A 208 -12.48 39.17 -25.00
N ILE A 209 -11.34 39.72 -25.47
CA ILE A 209 -9.99 39.34 -25.02
C ILE A 209 -9.84 39.61 -23.52
N GLN A 210 -10.28 40.78 -23.03
CA GLN A 210 -10.23 41.12 -21.60
C GLN A 210 -11.08 40.14 -20.76
N THR A 211 -12.28 39.80 -21.20
CA THR A 211 -13.14 38.81 -20.51
C THR A 211 -12.45 37.44 -20.49
N ALA A 212 -11.85 37.01 -21.59
CA ALA A 212 -11.12 35.75 -21.67
C ALA A 212 -9.91 35.74 -20.72
N THR A 213 -9.13 36.83 -20.67
CA THR A 213 -7.99 36.98 -19.76
C THR A 213 -8.44 36.85 -18.30
N THR A 214 -9.53 37.51 -17.92
CA THR A 214 -10.09 37.37 -16.56
C THR A 214 -10.51 35.94 -16.27
N GLY A 215 -11.10 35.24 -17.23
CA GLY A 215 -11.44 33.82 -17.12
C GLY A 215 -10.20 32.93 -16.97
N LEU A 216 -9.12 33.20 -17.74
CA LEU A 216 -7.84 32.48 -17.60
C LEU A 216 -7.17 32.71 -16.25
N ASP A 217 -7.23 33.93 -15.70
CA ASP A 217 -6.73 34.26 -14.37
C ASP A 217 -7.49 33.47 -13.30
N ALA A 218 -8.83 33.42 -13.39
CA ALA A 218 -9.67 32.66 -12.49
C ALA A 218 -9.40 31.14 -12.60
N ALA A 219 -9.24 30.63 -13.82
CA ALA A 219 -8.91 29.22 -14.05
C ALA A 219 -7.52 28.87 -13.48
N LEU A 220 -6.52 29.75 -13.67
CA LEU A 220 -5.18 29.56 -13.10
C LEU A 220 -5.21 29.52 -11.56
N ALA A 221 -5.97 30.42 -10.96
CA ALA A 221 -6.16 30.43 -9.49
C ALA A 221 -6.79 29.13 -9.02
N ASN A 222 -7.82 28.63 -9.73
CA ASN A 222 -8.44 27.33 -9.43
C ASN A 222 -7.46 26.16 -9.57
N LEU A 223 -6.70 26.10 -10.66
CA LEU A 223 -5.68 25.04 -10.87
C LEU A 223 -4.64 25.04 -9.74
N ASN A 224 -4.15 26.20 -9.33
CA ASN A 224 -3.21 26.30 -8.20
C ASN A 224 -3.85 25.85 -6.88
N GLN A 225 -5.12 26.13 -6.65
CA GLN A 225 -5.86 25.62 -5.48
C GLN A 225 -5.96 24.07 -5.54
N MET A 226 -6.21 23.51 -6.71
CA MET A 226 -6.26 22.05 -6.90
C MET A 226 -4.88 21.42 -6.67
N LEU A 227 -3.79 22.04 -7.12
CA LEU A 227 -2.42 21.59 -6.80
C LEU A 227 -2.15 21.61 -5.30
N ALA A 228 -2.56 22.65 -4.58
CA ALA A 228 -2.42 22.69 -3.13
C ALA A 228 -3.24 21.56 -2.44
N LYS A 229 -4.46 21.29 -2.92
CA LYS A 229 -5.30 20.17 -2.44
C LYS A 229 -4.62 18.81 -2.69
N LEU A 230 -4.02 18.61 -3.88
CA LEU A 230 -3.25 17.41 -4.23
C LEU A 230 -2.03 17.25 -3.34
N GLY A 231 -1.23 18.30 -3.15
CA GLY A 231 -0.06 18.28 -2.28
C GLY A 231 -0.40 17.90 -0.83
N GLY A 232 -1.51 18.42 -0.31
CA GLY A 232 -2.01 18.05 1.02
C GLY A 232 -2.40 16.56 1.11
N ARG A 233 -3.08 16.03 0.08
CA ARG A 233 -3.44 14.60 0.01
C ARG A 233 -2.20 13.72 -0.10
N GLN A 234 -1.22 14.09 -0.93
CA GLN A 234 0.05 13.35 -1.07
C GLN A 234 0.85 13.33 0.24
N ALA A 235 0.97 14.47 0.92
CA ALA A 235 1.62 14.55 2.23
C ALA A 235 0.94 13.64 3.26
N GLY A 236 -0.39 13.61 3.26
CA GLY A 236 -1.18 12.69 4.09
C GLY A 236 -0.89 11.21 3.80
N LEU A 237 -0.87 10.82 2.52
CA LEU A 237 -0.54 9.45 2.10
C LEU A 237 0.91 9.09 2.45
N GLN A 238 1.88 9.98 2.29
CA GLN A 238 3.27 9.76 2.67
C GLN A 238 3.43 9.54 4.17
N SER A 239 2.76 10.34 5.00
CA SER A 239 2.74 10.16 6.46
C SER A 239 2.13 8.82 6.85
N LEU A 240 1.02 8.44 6.21
CA LEU A 240 0.36 7.16 6.43
C LEU A 240 1.24 5.99 6.01
N GLN A 241 1.91 6.07 4.85
CA GLN A 241 2.85 5.06 4.39
C GLN A 241 3.97 4.81 5.41
N THR A 242 4.52 5.88 5.96
CA THR A 242 5.56 5.81 6.99
C THR A 242 5.02 5.14 8.25
N THR A 243 3.82 5.53 8.71
CA THR A 243 3.17 4.95 9.88
C THR A 243 2.90 3.45 9.71
N LEU A 244 2.33 3.05 8.57
CA LEU A 244 2.05 1.65 8.26
C LEU A 244 3.33 0.82 8.13
N SER A 245 4.40 1.38 7.56
CA SER A 245 5.71 0.72 7.45
C SER A 245 6.34 0.49 8.82
N ASN A 246 6.32 1.49 9.71
CA ASN A 246 6.83 1.37 11.08
C ASN A 246 6.01 0.36 11.89
N PHE A 247 4.69 0.38 11.73
CA PHE A 247 3.82 -0.59 12.40
C PHE A 247 4.09 -2.02 11.91
N ASN A 248 4.30 -2.20 10.60
CA ASN A 248 4.65 -3.49 10.01
C ASN A 248 5.99 -4.02 10.54
N ALA A 249 7.00 -3.16 10.65
CA ALA A 249 8.30 -3.51 11.24
C ALA A 249 8.17 -3.91 12.72
N SER A 250 7.34 -3.20 13.48
CA SER A 250 7.05 -3.53 14.87
C SER A 250 6.36 -4.89 15.02
N LEU A 251 5.34 -5.16 14.20
CA LEU A 251 4.66 -6.46 14.18
C LEU A 251 5.60 -7.60 13.81
N GLN A 252 6.48 -7.41 12.81
CA GLN A 252 7.50 -8.40 12.43
C GLN A 252 8.49 -8.67 13.56
N SER A 253 8.90 -7.63 14.29
CA SER A 253 9.77 -7.78 15.47
C SER A 253 9.09 -8.58 16.57
N LEU A 254 7.81 -8.30 16.88
CA LEU A 254 7.03 -9.04 17.87
C LEU A 254 6.80 -10.51 17.44
N GLN A 255 6.49 -10.73 16.17
CA GLN A 255 6.35 -12.08 15.61
C GLN A 255 7.66 -12.85 15.74
N SER A 256 8.80 -12.25 15.33
CA SER A 256 10.11 -12.86 15.42
C SER A 256 10.50 -13.17 16.87
N ALA A 257 10.20 -12.27 17.82
CA ALA A 257 10.47 -12.51 19.23
C ALA A 257 9.68 -13.70 19.79
N GLN A 258 8.48 -13.95 19.25
CA GLN A 258 7.64 -15.08 19.67
C GLN A 258 8.03 -16.40 18.98
N GLU A 259 8.48 -16.31 17.72
CA GLU A 259 8.77 -17.45 16.87
C GLU A 259 10.22 -17.95 16.99
N SER A 260 11.19 -17.03 17.19
CA SER A 260 12.60 -17.37 17.14
C SER A 260 13.06 -18.27 18.28
N THR A 261 13.86 -19.28 17.95
CA THR A 261 14.55 -20.14 18.92
C THR A 261 15.76 -19.41 19.53
N ASP A 262 15.95 -19.56 20.84
CA ASP A 262 17.21 -19.24 21.50
C ASP A 262 18.23 -20.36 21.21
N TYR A 263 19.05 -20.16 20.16
CA TYR A 263 20.05 -21.13 19.73
C TYR A 263 21.04 -21.56 20.84
N PRO A 264 21.65 -20.65 21.62
CA PRO A 264 22.54 -21.01 22.73
C PRO A 264 21.88 -21.97 23.71
N THR A 265 20.65 -21.68 24.13
CA THR A 265 19.89 -22.54 25.03
C THR A 265 19.56 -23.88 24.39
N ALA A 266 19.04 -23.91 23.18
CA ALA A 266 18.66 -25.13 22.47
C ALA A 266 19.85 -26.07 22.21
N ILE A 267 21.02 -25.52 21.83
CA ILE A 267 22.26 -26.28 21.62
C ILE A 267 22.76 -26.85 22.94
N THR A 268 22.71 -26.08 24.01
CA THR A 268 23.15 -26.52 25.36
C THR A 268 22.26 -27.66 25.86
N GLU A 269 20.96 -27.54 25.74
CA GLU A 269 19.99 -28.59 26.10
C GLU A 269 20.20 -29.85 25.27
N TYR A 270 20.39 -29.72 23.94
CA TYR A 270 20.67 -30.84 23.06
C TYR A 270 21.94 -31.58 23.47
N SER A 271 23.03 -30.86 23.77
CA SER A 271 24.30 -31.43 24.21
C SER A 271 24.19 -32.14 25.55
N ASN A 272 23.43 -31.57 26.50
CA ASN A 272 23.13 -32.18 27.78
C ASN A 272 22.33 -33.48 27.63
N ASP A 273 21.27 -33.45 26.80
CA ASP A 273 20.47 -34.64 26.52
C ASP A 273 21.28 -35.74 25.83
N GLN A 274 22.20 -35.38 24.92
CA GLN A 274 23.13 -36.34 24.33
C GLN A 274 24.05 -36.99 25.36
N THR A 275 24.53 -36.23 26.34
CA THR A 275 25.34 -36.74 27.43
C THR A 275 24.54 -37.66 28.32
N ILE A 276 23.31 -37.26 28.70
CA ILE A 276 22.38 -38.09 29.49
C ILE A 276 22.09 -39.40 28.78
N GLN A 277 21.79 -39.37 27.48
CA GLN A 277 21.55 -40.56 26.65
C GLN A 277 22.72 -41.51 26.71
N SER A 278 23.92 -41.02 26.49
CA SER A 278 25.17 -41.82 26.52
C SER A 278 25.41 -42.43 27.89
N ALA A 279 25.21 -41.67 28.97
CA ALA A 279 25.32 -42.14 30.32
C ALA A 279 24.28 -43.21 30.68
N THR A 280 23.00 -43.01 30.30
CA THR A 280 21.92 -43.97 30.54
C THR A 280 22.19 -45.30 29.80
N LEU A 281 22.62 -45.25 28.54
CA LEU A 281 22.99 -46.44 27.80
C LEU A 281 24.15 -47.18 28.43
N SER A 282 25.15 -46.49 29.00
CA SER A 282 26.27 -47.07 29.72
C SER A 282 25.84 -47.77 30.99
N VAL A 283 24.94 -47.18 31.76
CA VAL A 283 24.37 -47.77 32.96
C VAL A 283 23.56 -49.01 32.66
N MET A 284 22.70 -48.95 31.60
CA MET A 284 21.90 -50.10 31.16
C MET A 284 22.79 -51.28 30.70
N ALA A 285 23.88 -50.98 29.94
CA ALA A 285 24.82 -51.99 29.52
C ALA A 285 25.53 -52.66 30.68
N LYS A 286 25.92 -51.89 31.72
CA LYS A 286 26.50 -52.44 32.98
C LYS A 286 25.50 -53.27 33.79
N ALA A 287 24.28 -52.83 33.91
CA ALA A 287 23.22 -53.56 34.61
C ALA A 287 22.90 -54.89 33.97
N ASN A 288 22.86 -54.93 32.63
CA ASN A 288 22.66 -56.19 31.88
C ASN A 288 23.84 -57.17 32.03
N LYS A 289 25.08 -56.69 32.11
CA LYS A 289 26.23 -57.56 32.33
C LYS A 289 26.25 -58.19 33.74
N VAL A 290 25.92 -57.47 34.77
CA VAL A 290 25.83 -57.96 36.14
C VAL A 290 24.74 -59.06 36.25
N ASN A 291 23.59 -58.90 35.61
CA ASN A 291 22.53 -59.92 35.59
C ASN A 291 22.88 -61.19 34.84
N LEU A 292 23.70 -61.11 33.80
CA LEU A 292 24.16 -62.27 33.01
C LEU A 292 25.21 -63.10 33.77
N PHE A 293 26.12 -62.47 34.54
CA PHE A 293 27.11 -63.12 35.35
C PHE A 293 26.50 -63.80 36.60
N ASP A 294 25.45 -63.18 37.21
CA ASP A 294 24.72 -63.75 38.35
C ASP A 294 23.88 -65.00 37.99
N TYR A 295 23.58 -65.19 36.66
CA TYR A 295 22.81 -66.30 36.17
C TYR A 295 23.67 -67.49 35.73
N LEU A 296 24.96 -67.24 35.38
CA LEU A 296 25.92 -68.24 34.87
C LEU A 296 26.91 -68.75 35.94
N GLY A 297 26.96 -68.17 37.15
CA GLY A 297 27.73 -68.60 38.30
C GLY A 297 26.86 -69.27 39.31
#